data_00dd68ce3a7f908211c6af3b1704c39f
#
_entry.id   00dd68ce3a7f908211c6af3b1704c39f
#
_cell.length_a   1.000
_cell.length_b   1.000
_cell.length_c   1.000
_cell.angle_alpha   90.00
_cell.angle_beta   90.00
_cell.angle_gamma   90.00
#
_symmetry.space_group_name_H-M   'P 1'
#
loop_
_entity.id
_entity.type
_entity.pdbx_description
1 polymer ?
#
loop_
_entity_poly.entity_id
_entity_poly.type
_entity_poly.pdbx_seq_one_letter_code
_entity_poly.pdbx_strand_id
1 'polypeptide(L)'
;DGFTAENLTVENSFAYTNGSDQQADALCIVADKTACVNVRLVGYQDTLLTDSRVKGADGNYEVTRQYFSKCYITGNVDFIYGSGSSYFDDCDIVARYTPYKSDGCYTAPRTYASTDYGMVFNECRVTAEEGVGDGQYRLSRPWGADASTTFINCYIGRAVQSVGYGDMSGNLYKDARFAEYGSYGPGYYVNNDRPLLTSDEAKLFAEEKVMEDYDAEAV
;
A
#
# COMPACT_ATOMS: atom_id res chain seq x y z
N ASP A 1 -2.17 20.41 4.70
CA ASP A 1 -1.54 19.60 5.76
C ASP A 1 -2.46 19.51 6.97
N GLY A 2 -2.34 18.44 7.76
CA GLY A 2 -3.15 18.25 8.96
C GLY A 2 -4.61 17.87 8.69
N PHE A 3 -4.93 17.26 7.54
CA PHE A 3 -6.29 16.78 7.24
C PHE A 3 -6.56 15.45 7.96
N THR A 4 -7.72 15.35 8.58
CA THR A 4 -8.18 14.10 9.22
C THR A 4 -9.55 13.69 8.68
N ALA A 5 -9.69 12.40 8.41
CA ALA A 5 -10.96 11.77 8.05
C ALA A 5 -11.25 10.61 9.01
N GLU A 6 -12.47 10.55 9.55
CA GLU A 6 -12.86 9.52 10.51
C GLU A 6 -14.25 8.96 10.25
N ASN A 7 -14.40 7.66 10.49
CA ASN A 7 -15.71 6.99 10.56
C ASN A 7 -16.59 7.21 9.33
N LEU A 8 -16.01 7.17 8.12
CA LEU A 8 -16.74 7.40 6.87
C LEU A 8 -16.35 6.37 5.80
N THR A 9 -17.12 6.34 4.74
CA THR A 9 -16.84 5.57 3.53
C THR A 9 -16.71 6.49 2.34
N VAL A 10 -15.64 6.28 1.55
CA VAL A 10 -15.45 6.90 0.25
C VAL A 10 -15.44 5.78 -0.79
N GLU A 11 -16.37 5.84 -1.73
CA GLU A 11 -16.48 4.83 -2.79
C GLU A 11 -16.38 5.47 -4.17
N ASN A 12 -15.61 4.87 -5.06
CA ASN A 12 -15.65 5.11 -6.49
C ASN A 12 -16.14 3.85 -7.22
N SER A 13 -17.37 3.91 -7.69
CA SER A 13 -18.03 2.81 -8.40
C SER A 13 -17.88 2.88 -9.93
N PHE A 14 -17.04 3.77 -10.45
CA PHE A 14 -16.90 4.05 -11.88
C PHE A 14 -16.61 2.80 -12.71
N ALA A 15 -15.66 1.96 -12.31
CA ALA A 15 -15.32 0.73 -13.01
C ALA A 15 -16.51 -0.25 -13.04
N TYR A 16 -17.22 -0.40 -11.92
CA TYR A 16 -18.39 -1.26 -11.84
C TYR A 16 -19.53 -0.79 -12.75
N THR A 17 -19.84 0.52 -12.73
CA THR A 17 -20.95 1.10 -13.50
C THR A 17 -20.69 1.12 -15.00
N ASN A 18 -19.41 1.17 -15.41
CA ASN A 18 -19.03 1.17 -16.84
C ASN A 18 -18.70 -0.23 -17.40
N GLY A 19 -18.83 -1.28 -16.59
CA GLY A 19 -18.58 -2.65 -17.03
C GLY A 19 -17.15 -2.89 -17.52
N SER A 20 -16.18 -2.15 -17.01
CA SER A 20 -14.78 -2.24 -17.38
C SER A 20 -13.88 -1.97 -16.19
N ASP A 21 -12.69 -2.55 -16.23
CA ASP A 21 -11.66 -2.36 -15.22
C ASP A 21 -10.81 -1.14 -15.59
N GLN A 22 -11.19 0.03 -15.09
CA GLN A 22 -10.55 1.30 -15.36
C GLN A 22 -10.03 1.94 -14.07
N GLN A 23 -8.98 2.74 -14.22
CA GLN A 23 -8.36 3.51 -13.15
C GLN A 23 -9.33 4.59 -12.63
N ALA A 24 -9.59 4.59 -11.33
CA ALA A 24 -10.45 5.59 -10.71
C ALA A 24 -10.23 5.66 -9.18
N ASP A 25 -9.63 6.75 -8.72
CA ASP A 25 -9.41 7.00 -7.30
C ASP A 25 -10.73 7.12 -6.53
N ALA A 26 -10.82 6.44 -5.39
CA ALA A 26 -11.78 6.79 -4.36
C ALA A 26 -11.23 7.95 -3.51
N LEU A 27 -9.93 7.94 -3.22
CA LEU A 27 -9.28 9.00 -2.46
C LEU A 27 -7.88 9.30 -3.02
N CYS A 28 -7.59 10.57 -3.22
CA CYS A 28 -6.26 11.08 -3.61
C CYS A 28 -5.75 12.03 -2.51
N ILE A 29 -4.62 11.70 -1.91
CA ILE A 29 -3.97 12.48 -0.86
C ILE A 29 -2.59 12.94 -1.36
N VAL A 30 -2.40 14.25 -1.43
CA VAL A 30 -1.11 14.88 -1.82
C VAL A 30 -0.61 15.83 -0.74
N ALA A 31 -1.19 15.77 0.44
CA ALA A 31 -0.87 16.61 1.58
C ALA A 31 -0.03 15.84 2.62
N ASP A 32 0.83 16.57 3.33
CA ASP A 32 1.56 16.04 4.47
C ASP A 32 0.68 16.01 5.73
N LYS A 33 1.01 15.11 6.67
CA LYS A 33 0.36 14.97 7.97
C LYS A 33 -1.16 14.74 7.87
N THR A 34 -1.52 13.75 7.06
CA THR A 34 -2.92 13.34 6.87
C THR A 34 -3.20 12.06 7.65
N ALA A 35 -4.31 12.01 8.38
CA ALA A 35 -4.78 10.82 9.08
C ALA A 35 -6.14 10.35 8.56
N CYS A 36 -6.28 9.04 8.39
CA CYS A 36 -7.55 8.36 8.14
C CYS A 36 -7.76 7.29 9.23
N VAL A 37 -8.81 7.42 10.03
CA VAL A 37 -9.11 6.51 11.14
C VAL A 37 -10.48 5.89 10.94
N ASN A 38 -10.54 4.54 10.92
CA ASN A 38 -11.77 3.80 10.66
C ASN A 38 -12.50 4.27 9.38
N VAL A 39 -11.72 4.49 8.31
CA VAL A 39 -12.24 4.91 7.00
C VAL A 39 -12.32 3.69 6.07
N ARG A 40 -13.39 3.60 5.29
CA ARG A 40 -13.54 2.61 4.24
C ARG A 40 -13.29 3.25 2.87
N LEU A 41 -12.28 2.78 2.17
CA LEU A 41 -11.95 3.19 0.80
C LEU A 41 -12.32 2.05 -0.15
N VAL A 42 -13.30 2.28 -1.00
CA VAL A 42 -13.90 1.24 -1.85
C VAL A 42 -13.75 1.63 -3.32
N GLY A 43 -13.00 0.85 -4.05
CA GLY A 43 -12.76 1.09 -5.48
C GLY A 43 -12.43 -0.19 -6.23
N TYR A 44 -11.73 -0.04 -7.35
CA TYR A 44 -11.21 -1.12 -8.17
C TYR A 44 -9.74 -0.86 -8.49
N GLN A 45 -9.36 -0.63 -9.74
CA GLN A 45 -7.99 -0.23 -10.07
C GLN A 45 -7.74 1.19 -9.55
N ASP A 46 -6.59 1.40 -8.87
CA ASP A 46 -6.13 2.71 -8.38
C ASP A 46 -7.09 3.34 -7.33
N THR A 47 -7.44 2.63 -6.27
CA THR A 47 -8.42 3.10 -5.26
C THR A 47 -7.90 4.24 -4.40
N LEU A 48 -6.66 4.15 -3.91
CA LEU A 48 -6.02 5.12 -3.02
C LEU A 48 -4.68 5.58 -3.59
N LEU A 49 -4.59 6.86 -3.92
CA LEU A 49 -3.33 7.55 -4.22
C LEU A 49 -2.81 8.28 -2.99
N THR A 50 -1.56 7.98 -2.58
CA THR A 50 -0.77 8.77 -1.64
C THR A 50 0.46 9.31 -2.36
N ASP A 51 0.58 10.62 -2.54
CA ASP A 51 1.60 11.16 -3.43
C ASP A 51 2.26 12.43 -2.87
N SER A 52 3.47 12.69 -3.30
CA SER A 52 4.19 13.94 -3.06
C SER A 52 4.34 14.69 -4.39
N ARG A 53 3.86 15.92 -4.45
CA ARG A 53 3.87 16.75 -5.67
C ARG A 53 4.60 18.07 -5.52
N VAL A 54 5.02 18.40 -4.31
CA VAL A 54 5.76 19.64 -4.02
C VAL A 54 7.24 19.35 -4.08
N LYS A 55 7.99 20.21 -4.77
CA LYS A 55 9.45 20.15 -4.79
C LYS A 55 10.04 21.18 -3.84
N GLY A 56 10.95 20.73 -3.01
CA GLY A 56 11.77 21.59 -2.18
C GLY A 56 12.80 22.42 -2.97
N ALA A 57 13.49 23.30 -2.28
CA ALA A 57 14.50 24.17 -2.88
C ALA A 57 15.71 23.41 -3.45
N ASP A 58 15.95 22.19 -2.99
CA ASP A 58 16.99 21.27 -3.46
C ASP A 58 16.61 20.52 -4.75
N GLY A 59 15.38 20.71 -5.24
CA GLY A 59 14.84 20.07 -6.42
C GLY A 59 14.26 18.66 -6.17
N ASN A 60 14.39 18.10 -4.98
CA ASN A 60 13.75 16.85 -4.57
C ASN A 60 12.27 17.07 -4.23
N TYR A 61 11.47 16.02 -4.33
CA TYR A 61 10.10 16.08 -3.82
C TYR A 61 10.11 16.07 -2.28
N GLU A 62 9.27 16.93 -1.71
CA GLU A 62 9.06 16.95 -0.25
C GLU A 62 8.39 15.65 0.18
N VAL A 63 8.76 15.17 1.37
CA VAL A 63 8.10 14.00 1.96
C VAL A 63 6.70 14.38 2.39
N THR A 64 5.71 13.58 2.01
CA THR A 64 4.35 13.66 2.53
C THR A 64 4.04 12.40 3.32
N ARG A 65 3.50 12.56 4.53
CA ARG A 65 3.19 11.49 5.46
C ARG A 65 1.69 11.30 5.58
N GLN A 66 1.26 10.05 5.44
CA GLN A 66 -0.15 9.70 5.58
C GLN A 66 -0.27 8.51 6.53
N TYR A 67 -1.14 8.64 7.51
CA TYR A 67 -1.43 7.61 8.50
C TYR A 67 -2.83 7.04 8.31
N PHE A 68 -2.92 5.71 8.31
CA PHE A 68 -4.17 4.98 8.18
C PHE A 68 -4.28 4.00 9.33
N SER A 69 -5.28 4.17 10.20
CA SER A 69 -5.52 3.25 11.31
C SER A 69 -6.90 2.62 11.22
N LYS A 70 -6.96 1.29 11.36
CA LYS A 70 -8.20 0.50 11.34
C LYS A 70 -9.07 0.75 10.11
N CYS A 71 -8.42 1.06 9.00
CA CYS A 71 -9.10 1.32 7.73
C CYS A 71 -9.40 0.02 6.99
N TYR A 72 -10.46 0.04 6.18
CA TYR A 72 -10.78 -0.99 5.20
C TYR A 72 -10.51 -0.43 3.80
N ILE A 73 -9.55 -1.00 3.08
CA ILE A 73 -9.16 -0.54 1.75
C ILE A 73 -9.31 -1.69 0.76
N THR A 74 -10.12 -1.50 -0.28
CA THR A 74 -10.37 -2.56 -1.26
C THR A 74 -10.25 -2.07 -2.69
N GLY A 75 -9.71 -2.94 -3.54
CA GLY A 75 -9.52 -2.75 -4.96
C GLY A 75 -8.95 -4.01 -5.62
N ASN A 76 -8.59 -3.93 -6.89
CA ASN A 76 -8.10 -5.11 -7.61
C ASN A 76 -6.70 -4.95 -8.22
N VAL A 77 -6.36 -3.82 -8.79
CA VAL A 77 -5.04 -3.59 -9.40
C VAL A 77 -4.45 -2.30 -8.87
N ASP A 78 -3.22 -2.38 -8.31
CA ASP A 78 -2.46 -1.20 -7.84
C ASP A 78 -3.30 -0.29 -6.93
N PHE A 79 -4.17 -0.89 -6.13
CA PHE A 79 -5.24 -0.14 -5.50
C PHE A 79 -4.78 0.71 -4.31
N ILE A 80 -3.51 0.57 -3.88
CA ILE A 80 -2.81 1.53 -3.03
C ILE A 80 -1.52 1.90 -3.77
N TYR A 81 -1.38 3.17 -4.19
CA TYR A 81 -0.26 3.55 -5.04
C TYR A 81 0.22 4.99 -4.76
N GLY A 82 1.42 5.32 -5.24
CA GLY A 82 1.98 6.67 -5.14
C GLY A 82 3.36 6.73 -4.49
N SER A 83 3.78 7.94 -4.12
CA SER A 83 5.13 8.24 -3.64
C SER A 83 5.20 8.67 -2.17
N GLY A 84 4.07 8.79 -1.48
CA GLY A 84 4.01 9.21 -0.09
C GLY A 84 4.66 8.20 0.87
N SER A 85 5.15 8.69 2.00
CA SER A 85 5.51 7.88 3.17
C SER A 85 4.23 7.56 3.93
N SER A 86 3.65 6.39 3.66
CA SER A 86 2.32 6.03 4.16
C SER A 86 2.42 4.88 5.16
N TYR A 87 1.85 5.07 6.34
CA TYR A 87 1.80 4.06 7.40
C TYR A 87 0.38 3.54 7.57
N PHE A 88 0.23 2.23 7.43
CA PHE A 88 -1.04 1.52 7.58
C PHE A 88 -0.95 0.65 8.84
N ASP A 89 -1.78 0.95 9.84
CA ASP A 89 -1.80 0.26 11.12
C ASP A 89 -3.14 -0.45 11.34
N ASP A 90 -3.11 -1.74 11.65
CA ASP A 90 -4.30 -2.58 11.91
C ASP A 90 -5.39 -2.42 10.82
N CYS A 91 -4.98 -2.35 9.55
CA CYS A 91 -5.89 -2.16 8.43
C CYS A 91 -6.27 -3.48 7.72
N ASP A 92 -7.50 -3.56 7.21
CA ASP A 92 -7.95 -4.60 6.29
C ASP A 92 -7.68 -4.16 4.84
N ILE A 93 -6.74 -4.84 4.17
CA ILE A 93 -6.35 -4.60 2.78
C ILE A 93 -6.89 -5.74 1.92
N VAL A 94 -7.94 -5.48 1.16
CA VAL A 94 -8.77 -6.55 0.60
C VAL A 94 -8.79 -6.53 -0.92
N ALA A 95 -8.24 -7.57 -1.55
CA ALA A 95 -8.34 -7.74 -3.00
C ALA A 95 -9.78 -7.99 -3.42
N ARG A 96 -10.27 -7.18 -4.35
CA ARG A 96 -11.66 -7.22 -4.80
C ARG A 96 -11.83 -8.12 -6.02
N TYR A 97 -12.89 -8.92 -6.01
CA TYR A 97 -13.25 -9.72 -7.17
C TYR A 97 -13.75 -8.84 -8.33
N THR A 98 -13.33 -9.15 -9.53
CA THR A 98 -13.84 -8.59 -10.77
C THR A 98 -13.91 -9.66 -11.85
N PRO A 99 -14.95 -9.70 -12.68
CA PRO A 99 -15.02 -10.63 -13.81
C PRO A 99 -14.09 -10.25 -14.98
N TYR A 100 -13.46 -9.06 -14.93
CA TYR A 100 -12.66 -8.51 -16.01
C TYR A 100 -11.17 -8.85 -15.90
N LYS A 101 -10.69 -9.18 -14.69
CA LYS A 101 -9.29 -9.57 -14.44
C LYS A 101 -9.21 -10.69 -13.42
N SER A 102 -8.32 -11.63 -13.68
CA SER A 102 -8.07 -12.79 -12.82
C SER A 102 -6.83 -12.62 -11.94
N ASP A 103 -6.07 -11.54 -12.11
CA ASP A 103 -4.86 -11.24 -11.35
C ASP A 103 -4.82 -9.76 -10.96
N GLY A 104 -4.07 -9.44 -9.92
CA GLY A 104 -4.00 -8.08 -9.43
C GLY A 104 -2.76 -7.81 -8.58
N CYS A 105 -2.72 -6.61 -8.03
CA CYS A 105 -1.66 -6.17 -7.15
C CYS A 105 -2.23 -5.28 -6.06
N TYR A 106 -1.81 -5.51 -4.82
CA TYR A 106 -2.25 -4.68 -3.69
C TYR A 106 -1.63 -3.29 -3.76
N THR A 107 -0.32 -3.19 -4.05
CA THR A 107 0.37 -1.90 -4.00
C THR A 107 1.26 -1.65 -5.22
N ALA A 108 1.35 -0.38 -5.63
CA ALA A 108 2.25 0.09 -6.69
C ALA A 108 2.97 1.37 -6.26
N PRO A 109 4.01 1.27 -5.41
CA PRO A 109 4.75 2.43 -4.94
C PRO A 109 5.59 3.07 -6.03
N ARG A 110 5.75 4.42 -5.93
CA ARG A 110 6.64 5.23 -6.74
C ARG A 110 7.56 6.08 -5.84
N THR A 111 7.99 5.52 -4.74
CA THR A 111 8.85 6.19 -3.78
C THR A 111 10.07 6.80 -4.46
N TYR A 112 10.49 7.98 -4.04
CA TYR A 112 11.68 8.64 -4.59
C TYR A 112 12.95 8.18 -3.87
N ALA A 113 14.10 8.24 -4.56
CA ALA A 113 15.41 7.89 -3.99
C ALA A 113 15.79 8.75 -2.76
N SER A 114 15.28 9.99 -2.70
CA SER A 114 15.47 10.92 -1.59
C SER A 114 14.58 10.65 -0.37
N THR A 115 13.68 9.66 -0.45
CA THR A 115 12.71 9.34 0.60
C THR A 115 13.04 8.00 1.24
N ASP A 116 13.27 8.00 2.54
CA ASP A 116 13.67 6.80 3.29
C ASP A 116 12.57 5.74 3.31
N TYR A 117 11.32 6.16 3.46
CA TYR A 117 10.16 5.30 3.58
C TYR A 117 9.19 5.46 2.41
N GLY A 118 8.56 4.35 2.02
CA GLY A 118 7.40 4.32 1.14
C GLY A 118 6.14 3.89 1.90
N MET A 119 5.52 2.79 1.46
CA MET A 119 4.33 2.23 2.10
C MET A 119 4.75 1.22 3.17
N VAL A 120 4.34 1.42 4.41
CA VAL A 120 4.58 0.51 5.54
C VAL A 120 3.24 -0.01 6.07
N PHE A 121 3.09 -1.32 6.08
CA PHE A 121 1.93 -2.02 6.61
C PHE A 121 2.33 -2.72 7.91
N ASN A 122 1.74 -2.31 9.03
CA ASN A 122 1.95 -2.91 10.34
C ASN A 122 0.69 -3.59 10.83
N GLU A 123 0.79 -4.86 11.26
CA GLU A 123 -0.31 -5.64 11.80
C GLU A 123 -1.57 -5.72 10.91
N CYS A 124 -1.42 -5.41 9.62
CA CYS A 124 -2.51 -5.40 8.66
C CYS A 124 -2.94 -6.82 8.25
N ARG A 125 -4.16 -6.92 7.75
CA ARG A 125 -4.72 -8.14 7.17
C ARG A 125 -4.83 -8.00 5.66
N VAL A 126 -3.92 -8.63 4.93
CA VAL A 126 -3.92 -8.68 3.47
C VAL A 126 -4.75 -9.88 3.02
N THR A 127 -5.96 -9.64 2.56
CA THR A 127 -6.97 -10.69 2.27
C THR A 127 -7.63 -10.46 0.90
N ALA A 128 -8.64 -11.25 0.59
CA ALA A 128 -9.38 -11.12 -0.65
C ALA A 128 -10.87 -11.47 -0.47
N GLU A 129 -11.71 -10.88 -1.30
CA GLU A 129 -13.14 -11.23 -1.40
C GLU A 129 -13.33 -12.67 -1.90
N GLU A 130 -14.51 -13.21 -1.65
CA GLU A 130 -14.95 -14.46 -2.27
C GLU A 130 -14.93 -14.34 -3.80
N GLY A 131 -14.46 -15.38 -4.49
CA GLY A 131 -14.28 -15.38 -5.94
C GLY A 131 -12.85 -15.05 -6.41
N VAL A 132 -12.02 -14.45 -5.57
CA VAL A 132 -10.59 -14.32 -5.83
C VAL A 132 -9.89 -15.64 -5.52
N GLY A 133 -9.19 -16.21 -6.49
CA GLY A 133 -8.50 -17.49 -6.36
C GLY A 133 -7.15 -17.39 -5.63
N ASP A 134 -6.63 -18.55 -5.27
CA ASP A 134 -5.33 -18.67 -4.61
C ASP A 134 -4.20 -18.24 -5.55
N GLY A 135 -3.24 -17.46 -5.04
CA GLY A 135 -2.06 -17.05 -5.79
C GLY A 135 -2.34 -16.14 -6.99
N GLN A 136 -3.43 -15.41 -7.00
CA GLN A 136 -3.78 -14.48 -8.09
C GLN A 136 -3.18 -13.09 -7.92
N TYR A 137 -2.78 -12.70 -6.72
CA TYR A 137 -2.37 -11.34 -6.41
C TYR A 137 -0.89 -11.24 -5.99
N ARG A 138 -0.28 -10.10 -6.32
CA ARG A 138 1.03 -9.68 -5.80
C ARG A 138 0.85 -8.70 -4.66
N LEU A 139 1.73 -8.74 -3.67
CA LEU A 139 1.80 -7.74 -2.60
C LEU A 139 2.16 -6.37 -3.17
N SER A 140 3.21 -6.34 -4.03
CA SER A 140 3.67 -5.09 -4.61
C SER A 140 4.31 -5.27 -5.97
N ARG A 141 4.30 -4.17 -6.78
CA ARG A 141 5.08 -4.02 -7.99
C ARG A 141 5.61 -2.58 -8.13
N PRO A 142 6.86 -2.36 -8.62
CA PRO A 142 7.49 -1.05 -8.57
C PRO A 142 7.03 -0.15 -9.73
N TRP A 143 6.13 0.79 -9.45
CA TRP A 143 5.79 1.84 -10.42
C TRP A 143 6.94 2.83 -10.63
N GLY A 144 7.76 3.10 -9.60
CA GLY A 144 9.02 3.85 -9.68
C GLY A 144 10.23 2.97 -9.42
N ALA A 145 11.41 3.41 -9.88
CA ALA A 145 12.66 2.65 -9.73
C ALA A 145 13.06 2.44 -8.26
N ASP A 146 12.79 3.42 -7.39
CA ASP A 146 13.13 3.38 -5.95
C ASP A 146 11.94 2.97 -5.07
N ALA A 147 10.96 2.29 -5.67
CA ALA A 147 9.74 1.85 -5.00
C ALA A 147 10.02 1.12 -3.68
N SER A 148 9.27 1.47 -2.63
CA SER A 148 9.44 0.90 -1.29
C SER A 148 8.10 0.45 -0.70
N THR A 149 8.02 -0.80 -0.28
CA THR A 149 6.88 -1.36 0.46
C THR A 149 7.37 -2.36 1.48
N THR A 150 6.92 -2.22 2.73
CA THR A 150 7.30 -3.11 3.83
C THR A 150 6.07 -3.63 4.55
N PHE A 151 6.00 -4.95 4.79
CA PHE A 151 4.94 -5.60 5.55
C PHE A 151 5.50 -6.15 6.86
N ILE A 152 4.98 -5.67 7.99
CA ILE A 152 5.44 -6.03 9.34
C ILE A 152 4.30 -6.68 10.11
N ASN A 153 4.52 -7.88 10.64
CA ASN A 153 3.56 -8.64 11.45
C ASN A 153 2.18 -8.83 10.78
N CYS A 154 2.12 -8.79 9.45
CA CYS A 154 0.88 -8.85 8.71
C CYS A 154 0.36 -10.29 8.54
N TYR A 155 -0.97 -10.45 8.56
CA TYR A 155 -1.60 -11.67 8.05
C TYR A 155 -1.66 -11.60 6.52
N ILE A 156 -1.06 -12.58 5.84
CA ILE A 156 -1.04 -12.69 4.38
C ILE A 156 -1.95 -13.84 3.93
N GLY A 157 -3.04 -13.48 3.28
CA GLY A 157 -4.07 -14.40 2.81
C GLY A 157 -3.67 -15.20 1.56
N ARG A 158 -4.39 -16.29 1.30
CA ARG A 158 -4.13 -17.26 0.22
C ARG A 158 -4.11 -16.68 -1.20
N ALA A 159 -4.72 -15.51 -1.42
CA ALA A 159 -4.71 -14.85 -2.72
C ALA A 159 -3.33 -14.36 -3.16
N VAL A 160 -2.38 -14.22 -2.22
CA VAL A 160 -1.03 -13.75 -2.52
C VAL A 160 -0.19 -14.86 -3.14
N GLN A 161 0.49 -14.54 -4.24
CA GLN A 161 1.42 -15.43 -4.94
C GLN A 161 2.63 -15.77 -4.09
N SER A 162 3.23 -16.94 -4.33
CA SER A 162 4.45 -17.35 -3.62
C SER A 162 5.63 -16.43 -3.85
N VAL A 163 5.77 -15.85 -5.04
CA VAL A 163 6.79 -14.83 -5.36
C VAL A 163 6.54 -13.52 -4.60
N GLY A 164 5.29 -13.19 -4.35
CA GLY A 164 4.86 -11.98 -3.61
C GLY A 164 4.94 -10.70 -4.42
N TYR A 165 5.91 -10.55 -5.30
CA TYR A 165 6.22 -9.32 -6.03
C TYR A 165 6.26 -9.54 -7.55
N GLY A 166 6.26 -8.46 -8.33
CA GLY A 166 6.36 -8.53 -9.79
C GLY A 166 6.92 -7.25 -10.39
N ASP A 167 7.40 -7.34 -11.62
CA ASP A 167 7.94 -6.20 -12.36
C ASP A 167 6.84 -5.27 -12.86
N MET A 168 7.17 -3.98 -13.03
CA MET A 168 6.26 -2.99 -13.58
C MET A 168 7.01 -1.91 -14.38
N SER A 169 6.53 -1.57 -15.58
CA SER A 169 7.02 -0.43 -16.37
C SER A 169 8.54 -0.44 -16.63
N GLY A 170 9.15 -1.61 -16.68
CA GLY A 170 10.60 -1.75 -16.85
C GLY A 170 11.40 -1.74 -15.55
N ASN A 171 10.77 -1.46 -14.41
CA ASN A 171 11.39 -1.59 -13.09
C ASN A 171 11.29 -3.04 -12.62
N LEU A 172 12.40 -3.60 -12.14
CA LEU A 172 12.45 -4.95 -11.62
C LEU A 172 12.11 -4.93 -10.12
N TYR A 173 11.26 -5.84 -9.67
CA TYR A 173 10.91 -5.93 -8.25
C TYR A 173 12.12 -6.29 -7.37
N LYS A 174 13.15 -6.96 -7.94
CA LYS A 174 14.38 -7.31 -7.24
C LYS A 174 15.29 -6.12 -6.94
N ASP A 175 15.12 -5.03 -7.66
CA ASP A 175 15.86 -3.79 -7.47
C ASP A 175 15.09 -2.82 -6.53
N ALA A 176 13.82 -3.11 -6.27
CA ALA A 176 12.98 -2.32 -5.40
C ALA A 176 13.26 -2.59 -3.91
N ARG A 177 12.89 -1.65 -3.05
CA ARG A 177 13.03 -1.74 -1.59
C ARG A 177 11.80 -2.43 -0.97
N PHE A 178 11.54 -3.68 -1.37
CA PHE A 178 10.45 -4.50 -0.84
C PHE A 178 10.96 -5.40 0.26
N ALA A 179 10.24 -5.50 1.37
CA ALA A 179 10.64 -6.34 2.49
C ALA A 179 9.46 -6.80 3.36
N GLU A 180 9.69 -7.84 4.15
CA GLU A 180 8.73 -8.38 5.10
C GLU A 180 9.42 -8.72 6.43
N TYR A 181 8.66 -8.64 7.54
CA TYR A 181 9.09 -9.09 8.85
C TYR A 181 7.92 -9.63 9.66
N GLY A 182 8.09 -10.80 10.29
CA GLY A 182 7.13 -11.37 11.22
C GLY A 182 5.74 -11.68 10.66
N SER A 183 5.54 -11.55 9.35
CA SER A 183 4.26 -11.85 8.71
C SER A 183 3.94 -13.35 8.74
N TYR A 184 2.66 -13.70 8.60
CA TYR A 184 2.16 -15.07 8.73
C TYR A 184 0.92 -15.30 7.87
N GLY A 185 0.49 -16.53 7.77
CA GLY A 185 -0.74 -16.88 7.02
C GLY A 185 -0.47 -17.72 5.78
N PRO A 186 -1.51 -18.17 5.08
CA PRO A 186 -1.40 -19.13 3.98
C PRO A 186 -0.75 -18.55 2.70
N GLY A 187 -0.68 -17.23 2.55
CA GLY A 187 0.00 -16.54 1.45
C GLY A 187 1.39 -16.00 1.85
N TYR A 188 1.86 -16.31 3.06
CA TYR A 188 3.21 -15.98 3.48
C TYR A 188 4.16 -17.12 3.09
N TYR A 189 5.22 -16.78 2.35
CA TYR A 189 6.22 -17.72 1.89
C TYR A 189 7.62 -17.22 2.18
N VAL A 190 8.49 -18.08 2.69
CA VAL A 190 9.92 -17.80 2.86
C VAL A 190 10.67 -18.34 1.65
N ASN A 191 11.17 -17.46 0.80
CA ASN A 191 11.94 -17.82 -0.39
C ASN A 191 12.83 -16.65 -0.83
N ASN A 192 13.64 -16.84 -1.87
CA ASN A 192 14.59 -15.84 -2.34
C ASN A 192 13.96 -14.64 -3.08
N ASP A 193 12.68 -14.69 -3.39
CA ASP A 193 11.96 -13.60 -4.06
C ASP A 193 11.30 -12.64 -3.06
N ARG A 194 11.27 -13.02 -1.76
CA ARG A 194 10.63 -12.27 -0.68
C ARG A 194 11.66 -11.89 0.39
N PRO A 195 12.31 -10.71 0.27
CA PRO A 195 13.30 -10.25 1.21
C PRO A 195 12.75 -10.13 2.64
N LEU A 196 13.49 -10.66 3.61
CA LEU A 196 13.12 -10.61 5.02
C LEU A 196 14.04 -9.67 5.78
N LEU A 197 13.47 -8.81 6.59
CA LEU A 197 14.20 -7.98 7.54
C LEU A 197 14.62 -8.79 8.78
N THR A 198 15.73 -8.42 9.36
CA THR A 198 16.08 -8.78 10.73
C THR A 198 15.21 -7.99 11.72
N SER A 199 15.20 -8.42 13.00
CA SER A 199 14.50 -7.70 14.06
C SER A 199 14.99 -6.26 14.25
N ASP A 200 16.29 -6.01 14.03
CA ASP A 200 16.83 -4.66 14.20
C ASP A 200 16.50 -3.75 13.00
N GLU A 201 16.47 -4.30 11.79
CA GLU A 201 16.00 -3.57 10.60
C GLU A 201 14.51 -3.25 10.69
N ALA A 202 13.68 -4.18 11.18
CA ALA A 202 12.25 -3.97 11.32
C ALA A 202 11.91 -2.81 12.29
N LYS A 203 12.73 -2.58 13.31
CA LYS A 203 12.57 -1.42 14.24
C LYS A 203 12.71 -0.06 13.57
N LEU A 204 13.41 0.00 12.41
CA LEU A 204 13.53 1.23 11.64
C LEU A 204 12.21 1.64 10.97
N PHE A 205 11.26 0.71 10.83
CA PHE A 205 9.94 0.94 10.26
C PHE A 205 8.84 1.10 11.31
N ALA A 206 9.20 1.36 12.57
CA ALA A 206 8.22 1.70 13.60
C ALA A 206 7.52 3.03 13.27
N GLU A 207 6.28 3.19 13.73
CA GLU A 207 5.45 4.36 13.43
C GLU A 207 6.17 5.68 13.70
N GLU A 208 6.77 5.83 14.88
CA GLU A 208 7.49 7.04 15.30
C GLU A 208 8.70 7.38 14.43
N LYS A 209 9.19 6.43 13.61
CA LYS A 209 10.24 6.66 12.63
C LYS A 209 9.71 7.09 11.28
N VAL A 210 8.67 6.40 10.81
CA VAL A 210 8.03 6.68 9.50
C VAL A 210 7.25 7.99 9.54
N MET A 211 6.60 8.26 10.69
CA MET A 211 5.79 9.45 10.93
C MET A 211 6.54 10.57 11.67
N GLU A 212 7.88 10.59 11.60
CA GLU A 212 8.72 11.58 12.30
C GLU A 212 8.11 12.99 12.26
N ASP A 213 8.05 13.66 13.40
CA ASP A 213 7.41 14.99 13.59
C ASP A 213 5.89 15.03 13.31
N TYR A 214 5.23 13.88 13.23
CA TYR A 214 3.77 13.80 13.12
C TYR A 214 3.19 12.81 14.13
N ASP A 215 2.55 13.30 15.15
CA ASP A 215 1.79 12.51 16.11
C ASP A 215 0.40 12.23 15.52
N ALA A 216 0.28 11.10 14.82
CA ALA A 216 -0.94 10.73 14.13
C ALA A 216 -2.02 10.15 15.06
N GLU A 217 -1.64 9.66 16.25
CA GLU A 217 -2.59 9.15 17.26
C GLU A 217 -3.25 10.27 18.08
N ALA A 218 -2.66 11.47 18.08
CA ALA A 218 -3.20 12.62 18.79
C ALA A 218 -4.32 13.37 18.05
N VAL A 219 -4.80 12.82 16.91
CA VAL A 219 -5.79 13.47 16.04
C VAL A 219 -7.16 12.82 16.20
#